data_7df964b5f919a8773e7f790e2b6da064
#
_entry.id   7df964b5f919a8773e7f790e2b6da064
#
_cell.length_a   1.000
_cell.length_b   1.000
_cell.length_c   1.000
_cell.angle_alpha   90.00
_cell.angle_beta   90.00
_cell.angle_gamma   90.00
#
_symmetry.space_group_name_H-M   'P 1'
#
loop_
_entity.id
_entity.type
_entity.pdbx_description
1 polymer ?
#
loop_
_entity_poly.entity_id
_entity_poly.type
_entity_poly.pdbx_seq_one_letter_code
_entity_poly.pdbx_strand_id
1 'polypeptide(L)'
;SKDNDYIYRNGSAVMVSASYSKKGLSALVQAKRSENMSNRMKRGFVSYLGGNCRLNHMPAFSYQHTYALPALYPYATQDADGEWAFQGEFGYTFKRRTALGGKYGTKLKVNFSYIRGIDKTPTESLIEGVNSTMGTDGYHSKFFGFGGVYYKDINVQLEKKLSKSFKLNLMYMNQLYNKTVVEGEGGVVKSNIFVAEGKYQFSPKMTLRGEAQYLQTKQDQGDWYYGLLELSVLPYLMFTISDQYNANVPYYTENKQVDDSKGTHSQHYLLGSVTATYK
;
A
#
# COMPACT_ATOMS: atom_id res chain seq x y z
N SER A 1 25.20 -5.27 17.91
CA SER A 1 25.60 -4.95 16.53
C SER A 1 25.59 -3.44 16.34
N LYS A 2 26.47 -2.89 15.52
CA LYS A 2 26.52 -1.45 15.17
C LYS A 2 25.20 -0.98 14.55
N ASP A 3 24.51 -1.87 13.85
CA ASP A 3 23.27 -1.57 13.14
C ASP A 3 22.01 -1.44 14.03
N ASN A 4 22.10 -1.79 15.30
CA ASN A 4 21.04 -1.60 16.29
C ASN A 4 21.58 -0.88 17.52
N ASP A 5 22.55 0.02 17.33
CA ASP A 5 23.16 0.86 18.36
C ASP A 5 23.64 0.07 19.59
N TYR A 6 24.05 -1.20 19.36
CA TYR A 6 24.49 -2.12 20.40
C TYR A 6 23.51 -2.36 21.55
N ILE A 7 22.20 -2.22 21.29
CA ILE A 7 21.17 -2.57 22.27
C ILE A 7 20.99 -4.10 22.34
N TYR A 8 20.62 -4.59 23.53
CA TYR A 8 20.39 -6.02 23.82
C TYR A 8 18.91 -6.26 24.12
N ARG A 9 18.08 -6.24 23.10
CA ARG A 9 16.65 -6.44 23.20
C ARG A 9 16.19 -7.65 22.40
N ASN A 10 15.39 -8.50 23.02
CA ASN A 10 14.75 -9.62 22.33
C ASN A 10 13.63 -9.11 21.41
N GLY A 11 13.56 -9.66 20.21
CA GLY A 11 12.44 -9.44 19.31
C GLY A 11 11.19 -10.20 19.78
N SER A 12 10.03 -9.64 19.54
CA SER A 12 8.74 -10.29 19.79
C SER A 12 7.73 -10.00 18.69
N ALA A 13 6.88 -10.98 18.37
CA ALA A 13 5.79 -10.82 17.43
C ALA A 13 4.56 -11.59 17.89
N VAL A 14 3.40 -10.94 17.77
CA VAL A 14 2.10 -11.55 18.03
C VAL A 14 1.20 -11.24 16.85
N MET A 15 0.52 -12.25 16.32
CA MET A 15 -0.46 -12.11 15.24
C MET A 15 -1.74 -12.84 15.61
N VAL A 16 -2.87 -12.18 15.32
CA VAL A 16 -4.21 -12.76 15.48
C VAL A 16 -5.01 -12.48 14.21
N SER A 17 -5.70 -13.49 13.71
CA SER A 17 -6.56 -13.37 12.54
C SER A 17 -7.86 -14.13 12.80
N ALA A 18 -8.99 -13.52 12.40
CA ALA A 18 -10.30 -14.14 12.42
C ALA A 18 -10.98 -13.90 11.08
N SER A 19 -11.52 -14.96 10.47
CA SER A 19 -12.24 -14.86 9.22
C SER A 19 -13.60 -15.55 9.30
N TYR A 20 -14.56 -14.97 8.61
CA TYR A 20 -15.89 -15.53 8.45
C TYR A 20 -16.32 -15.48 7.00
N SER A 21 -16.81 -16.58 6.47
CA SER A 21 -17.31 -16.65 5.10
C SER A 21 -18.62 -17.41 5.02
N LYS A 22 -19.59 -16.81 4.36
CA LYS A 22 -20.90 -17.38 4.04
C LYS A 22 -21.27 -16.94 2.62
N LYS A 23 -22.19 -17.63 1.97
CA LYS A 23 -22.67 -17.27 0.63
C LYS A 23 -23.08 -15.79 0.55
N GLY A 24 -22.31 -15.02 -0.19
CA GLY A 24 -22.52 -13.58 -0.41
C GLY A 24 -22.02 -12.65 0.70
N LEU A 25 -21.36 -13.19 1.73
CA LEU A 25 -20.77 -12.41 2.82
C LEU A 25 -19.38 -12.96 3.15
N SER A 26 -18.39 -12.10 3.25
CA SER A 26 -17.06 -12.41 3.78
C SER A 26 -16.59 -11.31 4.72
N ALA A 27 -15.91 -11.68 5.78
CA ALA A 27 -15.27 -10.75 6.71
C ALA A 27 -13.93 -11.33 7.16
N LEU A 28 -12.91 -10.48 7.24
CA LEU A 28 -11.60 -10.78 7.81
C LEU A 28 -11.22 -9.64 8.74
N VAL A 29 -10.72 -9.96 9.92
CA VAL A 29 -10.11 -9.01 10.84
C VAL A 29 -8.82 -9.60 11.35
N GLN A 30 -7.77 -8.84 11.32
CA GLN A 30 -6.45 -9.28 11.78
C GLN A 30 -5.70 -8.17 12.49
N ALA A 31 -4.88 -8.54 13.44
CA ALA A 31 -4.03 -7.65 14.20
C ALA A 31 -2.64 -8.27 14.38
N LYS A 32 -1.62 -7.43 14.30
CA LYS A 32 -0.21 -7.80 14.51
C LYS A 32 0.43 -6.77 15.43
N ARG A 33 1.26 -7.24 16.37
CA ARG A 33 2.27 -6.45 17.03
C ARG A 33 3.64 -7.06 16.76
N SER A 34 4.57 -6.29 16.26
CA SER A 34 5.96 -6.66 16.14
C SER A 34 6.84 -5.69 16.92
N GLU A 35 7.95 -6.16 17.44
CA GLU A 35 8.91 -5.37 18.20
C GLU A 35 10.30 -5.94 18.00
N ASN A 36 11.23 -5.10 17.54
CA ASN A 36 12.64 -5.45 17.35
C ASN A 36 12.89 -6.75 16.56
N MET A 37 12.08 -6.98 15.52
CA MET A 37 12.14 -8.17 14.66
C MET A 37 13.02 -7.92 13.42
N SER A 38 14.30 -7.65 13.63
CA SER A 38 15.27 -7.44 12.54
C SER A 38 15.92 -8.77 12.14
N ASN A 39 15.31 -9.48 11.19
CA ASN A 39 15.88 -10.71 10.63
C ASN A 39 16.82 -10.38 9.47
N ARG A 40 18.07 -10.89 9.54
CA ARG A 40 19.09 -10.70 8.52
C ARG A 40 19.75 -12.02 8.16
N MET A 41 20.09 -12.22 6.89
CA MET A 41 20.85 -13.40 6.44
C MET A 41 22.25 -13.44 7.05
N LYS A 42 22.90 -12.28 7.20
CA LYS A 42 24.18 -12.12 7.90
C LYS A 42 24.13 -10.84 8.73
N ARG A 43 24.53 -10.94 10.01
CA ARG A 43 24.73 -9.74 10.85
C ARG A 43 25.91 -8.94 10.31
N GLY A 44 25.73 -7.63 10.15
CA GLY A 44 26.77 -6.71 9.69
C GLY A 44 27.08 -6.76 8.18
N PHE A 45 26.35 -7.51 7.38
CA PHE A 45 26.47 -7.45 5.92
C PHE A 45 25.61 -6.34 5.36
N VAL A 46 26.24 -5.37 4.69
CA VAL A 46 25.57 -4.29 3.95
C VAL A 46 25.65 -4.66 2.46
N SER A 47 24.52 -4.83 1.81
CA SER A 47 24.46 -5.08 0.38
C SER A 47 24.76 -3.78 -0.39
N TYR A 48 25.61 -3.85 -1.41
CA TYR A 48 25.84 -2.74 -2.37
C TYR A 48 24.56 -2.30 -3.12
N LEU A 49 23.54 -3.15 -3.16
CA LEU A 49 22.25 -2.89 -3.83
C LEU A 49 21.20 -2.27 -2.89
N GLY A 50 21.62 -1.60 -1.82
CA GLY A 50 20.73 -0.75 -1.03
C GLY A 50 19.84 -1.47 0.00
N GLY A 51 20.14 -2.70 0.34
CA GLY A 51 19.40 -3.41 1.38
C GLY A 51 20.32 -4.05 2.43
N ASN A 52 19.95 -3.97 3.69
CA ASN A 52 20.65 -4.64 4.80
C ASN A 52 20.46 -6.18 4.77
N CYS A 53 20.14 -6.79 3.63
CA CYS A 53 19.75 -8.19 3.50
C CYS A 53 18.70 -8.61 4.54
N ARG A 54 17.81 -7.71 4.92
CA ARG A 54 16.72 -7.98 5.84
C ARG A 54 15.73 -8.92 5.17
N LEU A 55 15.34 -9.96 5.88
CA LEU A 55 14.25 -10.83 5.48
C LEU A 55 12.99 -10.37 6.21
N ASN A 56 12.03 -9.86 5.46
CA ASN A 56 10.73 -9.51 6.00
C ASN A 56 9.84 -10.75 5.99
N HIS A 57 9.73 -11.42 7.13
CA HIS A 57 8.88 -12.59 7.31
C HIS A 57 7.46 -12.23 7.77
N MET A 58 7.25 -11.00 8.18
CA MET A 58 5.99 -10.57 8.76
C MET A 58 5.11 -9.93 7.68
N PRO A 59 3.85 -10.34 7.54
CA PRO A 59 2.93 -9.72 6.60
C PRO A 59 2.67 -8.25 6.98
N ALA A 60 2.58 -7.38 5.98
CA ALA A 60 2.41 -5.95 6.18
C ALA A 60 1.03 -5.56 6.77
N PHE A 61 0.05 -6.44 6.78
CA PHE A 61 -1.34 -6.16 7.18
C PHE A 61 -1.89 -4.86 6.57
N SER A 62 -1.50 -4.61 5.32
CA SER A 62 -2.06 -3.59 4.45
C SER A 62 -2.73 -4.25 3.25
N TYR A 63 -3.82 -3.67 2.77
CA TYR A 63 -4.48 -4.21 1.59
C TYR A 63 -3.59 -4.06 0.35
N GLN A 64 -3.44 -5.14 -0.41
CA GLN A 64 -2.64 -5.13 -1.65
C GLN A 64 -3.50 -4.65 -2.81
N HIS A 65 -3.22 -3.44 -3.29
CA HIS A 65 -3.95 -2.83 -4.38
C HIS A 65 -3.41 -3.30 -5.74
N THR A 66 -4.33 -3.59 -6.66
CA THR A 66 -4.00 -3.99 -8.04
C THR A 66 -4.01 -2.82 -9.02
N TYR A 67 -4.56 -1.67 -8.62
CA TYR A 67 -4.58 -0.45 -9.40
C TYR A 67 -3.30 0.37 -9.19
N ALA A 68 -2.86 1.08 -10.24
CA ALA A 68 -1.58 1.77 -10.26
C ALA A 68 -1.47 2.87 -9.19
N LEU A 69 -2.44 3.79 -9.12
CA LEU A 69 -2.38 4.91 -8.18
C LEU A 69 -2.61 4.50 -6.72
N PRO A 70 -3.53 3.58 -6.37
CA PRO A 70 -3.61 3.01 -5.03
C PRO A 70 -2.34 2.31 -4.56
N ALA A 71 -1.56 1.75 -5.48
CA ALA A 71 -0.30 1.09 -5.20
C ALA A 71 0.92 2.03 -5.25
N LEU A 72 0.75 3.33 -5.49
CA LEU A 72 1.84 4.29 -5.62
C LEU A 72 2.63 4.45 -4.30
N TYR A 73 1.94 4.35 -3.15
CA TYR A 73 2.54 4.40 -1.82
C TYR A 73 2.35 3.06 -1.09
N PRO A 74 3.15 2.03 -1.45
CA PRO A 74 3.02 0.70 -0.88
C PRO A 74 3.61 0.66 0.54
N TYR A 75 2.85 0.14 1.49
CA TYR A 75 3.37 -0.01 2.84
C TYR A 75 4.22 -1.28 2.98
N ALA A 76 5.43 -1.12 3.49
CA ALA A 76 6.30 -2.20 3.92
C ALA A 76 6.37 -2.25 5.46
N THR A 77 6.33 -3.45 6.02
CA THR A 77 6.41 -3.68 7.47
C THR A 77 7.68 -3.07 8.08
N GLN A 78 7.53 -2.36 9.19
CA GLN A 78 8.62 -1.76 9.95
C GLN A 78 9.01 -2.64 11.14
N ASP A 79 9.45 -3.87 10.87
CA ASP A 79 9.71 -4.88 11.89
C ASP A 79 10.84 -4.51 12.86
N ALA A 80 11.87 -3.80 12.39
CA ALA A 80 12.99 -3.37 13.23
C ALA A 80 12.55 -2.30 14.25
N ASP A 81 11.73 -1.34 13.79
CA ASP A 81 11.21 -0.28 14.64
C ASP A 81 10.04 -0.72 15.51
N GLY A 82 9.36 -1.76 15.06
CA GLY A 82 8.16 -2.28 15.67
C GLY A 82 6.89 -1.53 15.26
N GLU A 83 5.81 -2.28 15.17
CA GLU A 83 4.52 -1.75 14.77
C GLU A 83 3.34 -2.48 15.41
N TRP A 84 2.24 -1.77 15.56
CA TRP A 84 0.90 -2.30 15.64
C TRP A 84 0.23 -2.16 14.28
N ALA A 85 -0.25 -3.25 13.72
CA ALA A 85 -0.96 -3.25 12.45
C ALA A 85 -2.32 -3.92 12.61
N PHE A 86 -3.35 -3.23 12.11
CA PHE A 86 -4.74 -3.71 12.10
C PHE A 86 -5.25 -3.68 10.67
N GLN A 87 -5.87 -4.76 10.22
CA GLN A 87 -6.49 -4.85 8.91
C GLN A 87 -7.86 -5.50 9.02
N GLY A 88 -8.81 -4.99 8.24
CA GLY A 88 -10.13 -5.58 8.11
C GLY A 88 -10.60 -5.54 6.66
N GLU A 89 -11.25 -6.62 6.25
CA GLU A 89 -11.89 -6.74 4.93
C GLU A 89 -13.32 -7.18 5.12
N PHE A 90 -14.23 -6.54 4.43
CA PHE A 90 -15.64 -6.89 4.40
C PHE A 90 -16.12 -6.97 2.96
N GLY A 91 -16.73 -8.08 2.59
CA GLY A 91 -17.30 -8.29 1.27
C GLY A 91 -18.76 -8.69 1.36
N TYR A 92 -19.62 -8.01 0.61
CA TYR A 92 -21.04 -8.35 0.52
C TYR A 92 -21.53 -8.37 -0.92
N THR A 93 -22.28 -9.40 -1.26
CA THR A 93 -22.93 -9.54 -2.57
C THR A 93 -24.44 -9.36 -2.43
N PHE A 94 -24.93 -8.22 -2.87
CA PHE A 94 -26.37 -7.95 -2.94
C PHE A 94 -27.03 -8.90 -3.93
N LYS A 95 -28.09 -9.55 -3.50
CA LYS A 95 -28.83 -10.52 -4.31
C LYS A 95 -29.42 -9.86 -5.56
N ARG A 96 -29.48 -10.64 -6.64
CA ARG A 96 -30.17 -10.22 -7.87
C ARG A 96 -31.63 -9.91 -7.60
N ARG A 97 -32.21 -9.01 -8.37
CA ARG A 97 -33.61 -8.56 -8.28
C ARG A 97 -33.96 -7.87 -6.95
N THR A 98 -32.96 -7.25 -6.29
CA THR A 98 -33.16 -6.34 -5.16
C THR A 98 -32.82 -4.91 -5.59
N ALA A 99 -33.24 -3.91 -4.82
CA ALA A 99 -32.98 -2.48 -5.13
C ALA A 99 -31.48 -2.19 -5.34
N LEU A 100 -30.59 -2.70 -4.46
CA LEU A 100 -29.14 -2.50 -4.57
C LEU A 100 -28.48 -3.54 -5.50
N GLY A 101 -28.98 -4.76 -5.58
CA GLY A 101 -28.41 -5.81 -6.40
C GLY A 101 -28.70 -5.67 -7.89
N GLY A 102 -29.83 -5.09 -8.27
CA GLY A 102 -30.27 -4.94 -9.65
C GLY A 102 -30.44 -6.29 -10.37
N LYS A 103 -30.38 -6.30 -11.71
CA LYS A 103 -30.59 -7.49 -12.53
C LYS A 103 -29.54 -8.58 -12.35
N TYR A 104 -28.28 -8.19 -12.13
CA TYR A 104 -27.14 -9.12 -12.14
C TYR A 104 -26.46 -9.33 -10.78
N GLY A 105 -26.88 -8.57 -9.77
CA GLY A 105 -26.20 -8.50 -8.48
C GLY A 105 -25.15 -7.38 -8.45
N THR A 106 -24.81 -6.93 -7.25
CA THR A 106 -23.79 -5.92 -6.98
C THR A 106 -22.89 -6.45 -5.88
N LYS A 107 -21.58 -6.32 -6.02
CA LYS A 107 -20.63 -6.65 -4.96
C LYS A 107 -20.09 -5.36 -4.36
N LEU A 108 -20.10 -5.29 -3.04
CA LEU A 108 -19.47 -4.26 -2.25
C LEU A 108 -18.30 -4.88 -1.52
N LYS A 109 -17.14 -4.23 -1.57
CA LYS A 109 -15.98 -4.57 -0.75
C LYS A 109 -15.56 -3.31 0.01
N VAL A 110 -15.25 -3.48 1.28
CA VAL A 110 -14.70 -2.44 2.13
C VAL A 110 -13.46 -3.01 2.79
N ASN A 111 -12.35 -2.30 2.69
CA ASN A 111 -11.10 -2.68 3.33
C ASN A 111 -10.63 -1.50 4.17
N PHE A 112 -10.01 -1.78 5.30
CA PHE A 112 -9.26 -0.79 6.05
C PHE A 112 -7.95 -1.39 6.54
N SER A 113 -6.93 -0.56 6.60
CA SER A 113 -5.65 -0.85 7.23
C SER A 113 -5.29 0.32 8.14
N TYR A 114 -4.76 0.02 9.33
CA TYR A 114 -4.32 1.03 10.27
C TYR A 114 -3.07 0.55 10.98
N ILE A 115 -1.96 1.24 10.74
CA ILE A 115 -0.64 0.82 11.21
C ILE A 115 0.00 1.98 11.96
N ARG A 116 0.51 1.67 13.14
CA ARG A 116 1.18 2.63 14.04
C ARG A 116 2.47 2.02 14.57
N GLY A 117 3.41 2.89 14.94
CA GLY A 117 4.54 2.48 15.76
C GLY A 117 4.11 1.99 17.15
N ILE A 118 5.01 1.31 17.81
CA ILE A 118 4.90 1.02 19.24
C ILE A 118 5.35 2.23 20.06
N ASP A 119 4.88 2.31 21.31
CA ASP A 119 5.38 3.29 22.27
C ASP A 119 6.80 2.90 22.71
N LYS A 120 7.77 3.80 22.56
CA LYS A 120 9.17 3.60 22.94
C LYS A 120 9.62 4.75 23.83
N THR A 121 10.00 4.43 25.07
CA THR A 121 10.69 5.35 25.95
C THR A 121 12.13 4.90 26.10
N PRO A 122 13.13 5.68 25.66
CA PRO A 122 14.55 5.30 25.80
C PRO A 122 14.89 4.96 27.25
N THR A 123 15.72 3.93 27.45
CA THR A 123 16.29 3.62 28.75
C THR A 123 17.40 4.62 29.09
N GLU A 124 17.66 4.81 30.37
CA GLU A 124 18.79 5.63 30.81
C GLU A 124 20.12 4.99 30.42
N SER A 125 21.11 5.83 30.13
CA SER A 125 22.46 5.37 29.85
C SER A 125 23.09 4.69 31.09
N LEU A 126 23.80 3.59 30.84
CA LEU A 126 24.61 2.93 31.88
C LEU A 126 25.91 3.68 32.21
N ILE A 127 26.27 4.66 31.38
CA ILE A 127 27.51 5.44 31.53
C ILE A 127 27.13 6.86 31.93
N GLU A 128 27.56 7.28 33.10
CA GLU A 128 27.32 8.63 33.60
C GLU A 128 27.88 9.70 32.63
N GLY A 129 27.06 10.67 32.27
CA GLY A 129 27.41 11.74 31.33
C GLY A 129 27.33 11.37 29.84
N VAL A 130 27.00 10.14 29.49
CA VAL A 130 26.80 9.69 28.10
C VAL A 130 25.31 9.49 27.83
N ASN A 131 24.74 10.33 26.98
CA ASN A 131 23.34 10.22 26.59
C ASN A 131 23.15 9.15 25.46
N SER A 132 23.41 7.88 25.79
CA SER A 132 23.37 6.74 24.87
C SER A 132 22.69 5.54 25.51
N THR A 133 21.89 4.81 24.76
CA THR A 133 21.26 3.55 25.14
C THR A 133 22.13 2.32 24.84
N MET A 134 23.37 2.54 24.35
CA MET A 134 24.33 1.48 24.03
C MET A 134 24.61 0.60 25.25
N GLY A 135 24.56 -0.72 25.08
CA GLY A 135 24.79 -1.69 26.16
C GLY A 135 23.58 -1.97 27.04
N THR A 136 22.47 -1.29 26.79
CA THR A 136 21.18 -1.51 27.49
C THR A 136 20.18 -2.31 26.63
N ASP A 137 18.94 -2.46 27.07
CA ASP A 137 17.81 -2.95 26.26
C ASP A 137 17.23 -1.88 25.29
N GLY A 138 17.78 -0.67 25.33
CA GLY A 138 17.52 0.44 24.43
C GLY A 138 16.30 1.26 24.75
N TYR A 139 15.18 0.65 25.09
CA TYR A 139 13.93 1.35 25.38
C TYR A 139 12.96 0.48 26.19
N HIS A 140 12.04 1.13 26.91
CA HIS A 140 10.87 0.50 27.48
C HIS A 140 9.69 0.66 26.51
N SER A 141 8.89 -0.39 26.38
CA SER A 141 7.67 -0.38 25.56
C SER A 141 6.54 -1.06 26.32
N LYS A 142 5.40 -0.37 26.41
CA LYS A 142 4.17 -0.97 26.91
C LYS A 142 3.53 -1.81 25.82
N PHE A 143 3.03 -3.02 26.18
CA PHE A 143 2.43 -3.91 25.17
C PHE A 143 1.30 -3.24 24.38
N PHE A 144 0.39 -2.51 25.02
CA PHE A 144 -0.68 -1.73 24.39
C PHE A 144 -0.31 -0.26 24.17
N GLY A 145 0.98 0.10 24.16
CA GLY A 145 1.44 1.43 23.83
C GLY A 145 1.48 1.67 22.32
N PHE A 146 1.04 2.85 21.88
CA PHE A 146 0.98 3.23 20.47
C PHE A 146 1.84 4.46 20.21
N GLY A 147 2.71 4.37 19.21
CA GLY A 147 3.49 5.46 18.67
C GLY A 147 2.75 6.25 17.57
N GLY A 148 3.51 6.91 16.69
CA GLY A 148 2.99 7.64 15.54
C GLY A 148 2.29 6.75 14.52
N VAL A 149 1.46 7.35 13.68
CA VAL A 149 0.82 6.64 12.56
C VAL A 149 1.83 6.46 11.44
N TYR A 150 1.97 5.22 10.95
CA TYR A 150 2.82 4.87 9.81
C TYR A 150 2.03 4.81 8.52
N TYR A 151 0.88 4.13 8.57
CA TYR A 151 0.03 3.93 7.41
C TYR A 151 -1.43 3.83 7.82
N LYS A 152 -2.30 4.34 6.98
CA LYS A 152 -3.74 4.17 7.09
C LYS A 152 -4.34 4.14 5.71
N ASP A 153 -5.17 3.17 5.41
CA ASP A 153 -6.07 3.23 4.28
C ASP A 153 -7.49 2.82 4.66
N ILE A 154 -8.44 3.39 3.95
CA ILE A 154 -9.80 2.87 3.88
C ILE A 154 -10.23 2.94 2.42
N ASN A 155 -10.68 1.82 1.86
CA ASN A 155 -11.18 1.79 0.50
C ASN A 155 -12.53 1.09 0.41
N VAL A 156 -13.35 1.60 -0.49
CA VAL A 156 -14.67 1.07 -0.81
C VAL A 156 -14.71 0.78 -2.30
N GLN A 157 -15.03 -0.44 -2.66
CA GLN A 157 -15.10 -0.90 -4.04
C GLN A 157 -16.49 -1.43 -4.35
N LEU A 158 -17.07 -0.96 -5.44
CA LEU A 158 -18.36 -1.37 -5.95
C LEU A 158 -18.20 -2.03 -7.32
N GLU A 159 -18.48 -3.32 -7.41
CA GLU A 159 -18.47 -4.07 -8.65
C GLU A 159 -19.90 -4.35 -9.10
N LYS A 160 -20.27 -3.91 -10.31
CA LYS A 160 -21.62 -4.06 -10.85
C LYS A 160 -21.60 -4.49 -12.31
N LYS A 161 -22.34 -5.55 -12.62
CA LYS A 161 -22.63 -5.93 -14.00
C LYS A 161 -23.87 -5.17 -14.48
N LEU A 162 -23.68 -4.24 -15.41
CA LEU A 162 -24.74 -3.38 -15.93
C LEU A 162 -25.52 -4.04 -17.07
N SER A 163 -24.84 -4.85 -17.91
CA SER A 163 -25.46 -5.63 -18.97
C SER A 163 -24.87 -7.04 -19.05
N LYS A 164 -25.30 -7.86 -20.00
CA LYS A 164 -24.67 -9.17 -20.26
C LYS A 164 -23.19 -9.02 -20.65
N SER A 165 -22.86 -7.93 -21.34
CA SER A 165 -21.54 -7.68 -21.91
C SER A 165 -20.73 -6.63 -21.14
N PHE A 166 -21.34 -5.81 -20.25
CA PHE A 166 -20.67 -4.71 -19.60
C PHE A 166 -20.63 -4.84 -18.08
N LYS A 167 -19.43 -4.74 -17.53
CA LYS A 167 -19.13 -4.75 -16.10
C LYS A 167 -18.42 -3.44 -15.73
N LEU A 168 -18.85 -2.82 -14.64
CA LEU A 168 -18.27 -1.60 -14.07
C LEU A 168 -17.71 -1.92 -12.68
N ASN A 169 -16.54 -1.38 -12.39
CA ASN A 169 -15.92 -1.36 -11.08
C ASN A 169 -15.57 0.09 -10.70
N LEU A 170 -16.02 0.53 -9.54
CA LEU A 170 -15.72 1.84 -8.99
C LEU A 170 -15.04 1.65 -7.65
N MET A 171 -13.98 2.41 -7.37
CA MET A 171 -13.30 2.39 -6.09
C MET A 171 -13.00 3.83 -5.64
N TYR A 172 -13.18 4.06 -4.35
CA TYR A 172 -12.66 5.21 -3.62
C TYR A 172 -11.75 4.74 -2.51
N MET A 173 -10.63 5.42 -2.34
CA MET A 173 -9.66 5.17 -1.27
C MET A 173 -9.21 6.49 -0.64
N ASN A 174 -9.16 6.51 0.69
CA ASN A 174 -8.46 7.53 1.45
C ASN A 174 -7.24 6.89 2.10
N GLN A 175 -6.06 7.47 1.88
CA GLN A 175 -4.78 6.94 2.31
C GLN A 175 -3.99 7.98 3.09
N LEU A 176 -3.29 7.52 4.12
CA LEU A 176 -2.21 8.22 4.79
C LEU A 176 -0.97 7.34 4.75
N TYR A 177 0.12 7.88 4.21
CA TYR A 177 1.40 7.20 4.09
C TYR A 177 2.50 8.04 4.73
N ASN A 178 3.15 7.52 5.77
CA ASN A 178 4.25 8.19 6.42
C ASN A 178 5.57 7.83 5.73
N LYS A 179 5.91 8.62 4.72
CA LYS A 179 7.08 8.43 3.88
C LYS A 179 8.38 8.48 4.70
N THR A 180 8.44 9.35 5.71
CA THR A 180 9.59 9.44 6.61
C THR A 180 9.88 8.11 7.33
N VAL A 181 8.84 7.41 7.78
CA VAL A 181 9.02 6.12 8.49
C VAL A 181 9.37 5.00 7.52
N VAL A 182 8.69 4.95 6.36
CA VAL A 182 8.81 3.82 5.43
C VAL A 182 10.03 3.96 4.51
N GLU A 183 10.32 5.19 4.04
CA GLU A 183 11.39 5.47 3.06
C GLU A 183 12.58 6.21 3.67
N GLY A 184 12.44 6.75 4.89
CA GLY A 184 13.47 7.51 5.59
C GLY A 184 13.35 9.03 5.44
N GLU A 185 12.57 9.55 4.51
CA GLU A 185 12.40 10.98 4.22
C GLU A 185 11.01 11.28 3.60
N GLY A 186 10.66 12.54 3.42
CA GLY A 186 9.51 12.97 2.60
C GLY A 186 8.22 13.30 3.37
N GLY A 187 8.17 13.15 4.69
CA GLY A 187 7.02 13.56 5.51
C GLY A 187 5.81 12.62 5.38
N VAL A 188 4.62 13.15 5.62
CA VAL A 188 3.36 12.39 5.59
C VAL A 188 2.53 12.80 4.37
N VAL A 189 2.22 11.83 3.53
CA VAL A 189 1.36 12.00 2.35
C VAL A 189 -0.07 11.58 2.71
N LYS A 190 -1.04 12.44 2.40
CA LYS A 190 -2.48 12.17 2.53
C LYS A 190 -3.12 12.28 1.17
N SER A 191 -3.77 11.23 0.71
CA SER A 191 -4.35 11.18 -0.61
C SER A 191 -5.79 10.68 -0.61
N ASN A 192 -6.56 11.16 -1.60
CA ASN A 192 -7.83 10.61 -2.00
C ASN A 192 -7.67 10.04 -3.41
N ILE A 193 -8.08 8.79 -3.61
CA ILE A 193 -7.89 8.10 -4.86
C ILE A 193 -9.22 7.59 -5.37
N PHE A 194 -9.49 7.85 -6.64
CA PHE A 194 -10.69 7.43 -7.33
C PHE A 194 -10.30 6.55 -8.50
N VAL A 195 -10.99 5.42 -8.65
CA VAL A 195 -10.78 4.47 -9.75
C VAL A 195 -12.12 4.14 -10.39
N ALA A 196 -12.15 4.17 -11.73
CA ALA A 196 -13.25 3.68 -12.54
C ALA A 196 -12.71 2.71 -13.59
N GLU A 197 -13.18 1.47 -13.58
CA GLU A 197 -12.84 0.44 -14.55
C GLU A 197 -14.11 -0.05 -15.25
N GLY A 198 -14.09 -0.05 -16.57
CA GLY A 198 -15.12 -0.62 -17.42
C GLY A 198 -14.59 -1.79 -18.23
N LYS A 199 -15.32 -2.91 -18.26
CA LYS A 199 -14.99 -4.07 -19.07
C LYS A 199 -16.15 -4.43 -19.98
N TYR A 200 -15.92 -4.35 -21.30
CA TYR A 200 -16.92 -4.66 -22.33
C TYR A 200 -16.51 -5.89 -23.14
N GLN A 201 -17.36 -6.88 -23.16
CA GLN A 201 -17.17 -8.12 -23.90
C GLN A 201 -17.94 -8.07 -25.21
N PHE A 202 -17.24 -7.90 -26.32
CA PHE A 202 -17.83 -7.89 -27.67
C PHE A 202 -18.27 -9.29 -28.11
N SER A 203 -17.42 -10.29 -27.78
CA SER A 203 -17.67 -11.70 -28.07
C SER A 203 -17.04 -12.57 -26.97
N PRO A 204 -17.28 -13.89 -26.93
CA PRO A 204 -16.61 -14.78 -25.98
C PRO A 204 -15.07 -14.73 -26.04
N LYS A 205 -14.51 -14.27 -27.17
CA LYS A 205 -13.06 -14.19 -27.39
C LYS A 205 -12.49 -12.79 -27.38
N MET A 206 -13.34 -11.75 -27.43
CA MET A 206 -12.86 -10.37 -27.54
C MET A 206 -13.43 -9.48 -26.46
N THR A 207 -12.56 -8.84 -25.70
CA THR A 207 -12.90 -7.99 -24.56
C THR A 207 -12.06 -6.72 -24.59
N LEU A 208 -12.69 -5.56 -24.36
CA LEU A 208 -12.04 -4.28 -24.13
C LEU A 208 -12.18 -3.92 -22.65
N ARG A 209 -11.08 -3.57 -22.01
CA ARG A 209 -11.02 -3.01 -20.66
C ARG A 209 -10.50 -1.57 -20.75
N GLY A 210 -11.21 -0.66 -20.13
CA GLY A 210 -10.77 0.71 -19.94
C GLY A 210 -10.70 1.02 -18.46
N GLU A 211 -9.70 1.79 -18.05
CA GLU A 211 -9.46 2.16 -16.66
C GLU A 211 -9.04 3.62 -16.59
N ALA A 212 -9.61 4.36 -15.64
CA ALA A 212 -9.23 5.73 -15.31
C ALA A 212 -9.06 5.85 -13.81
N GLN A 213 -7.97 6.50 -13.38
CA GLN A 213 -7.68 6.72 -11.98
C GLN A 213 -7.25 8.17 -11.76
N TYR A 214 -7.56 8.70 -10.57
CA TYR A 214 -7.14 10.02 -10.13
C TYR A 214 -6.72 9.94 -8.66
N LEU A 215 -5.51 10.39 -8.36
CA LEU A 215 -4.97 10.56 -7.02
C LEU A 215 -4.82 12.04 -6.73
N GLN A 216 -5.50 12.50 -5.71
CA GLN A 216 -5.43 13.88 -5.22
C GLN A 216 -4.59 13.94 -3.95
N THR A 217 -3.56 14.76 -3.96
CA THR A 217 -2.75 15.08 -2.78
C THR A 217 -2.13 16.46 -2.88
N LYS A 218 -1.87 17.09 -1.72
CA LYS A 218 -1.13 18.37 -1.63
C LYS A 218 0.33 18.18 -1.23
N GLN A 219 0.76 16.94 -1.04
CA GLN A 219 2.10 16.60 -0.58
C GLN A 219 2.85 15.86 -1.68
N ASP A 220 4.16 15.64 -1.47
CA ASP A 220 5.06 14.96 -2.37
C ASP A 220 5.02 15.55 -3.79
N GLN A 221 4.70 14.77 -4.79
CA GLN A 221 4.67 15.19 -6.20
C GLN A 221 3.29 15.69 -6.66
N GLY A 222 2.32 15.90 -5.75
CA GLY A 222 0.99 16.39 -6.10
C GLY A 222 0.10 15.36 -6.79
N ASP A 223 -0.82 15.85 -7.61
CA ASP A 223 -1.88 15.06 -8.22
C ASP A 223 -1.39 14.16 -9.36
N TRP A 224 -1.93 12.94 -9.41
CA TRP A 224 -1.63 11.96 -10.44
C TRP A 224 -2.88 11.50 -11.17
N TYR A 225 -2.74 11.25 -12.45
CA TYR A 225 -3.77 10.67 -13.33
C TYR A 225 -3.23 9.39 -13.95
N TYR A 226 -4.08 8.42 -14.15
CA TYR A 226 -3.75 7.19 -14.84
C TYR A 226 -4.87 6.76 -15.77
N GLY A 227 -4.52 6.35 -16.98
CA GLY A 227 -5.43 5.80 -17.96
C GLY A 227 -4.89 4.50 -18.54
N LEU A 228 -5.76 3.52 -18.79
CA LEU A 228 -5.39 2.26 -19.45
C LEU A 228 -6.48 1.83 -20.42
N LEU A 229 -6.05 1.33 -21.57
CA LEU A 229 -6.88 0.56 -22.51
C LEU A 229 -6.22 -0.78 -22.79
N GLU A 230 -6.98 -1.85 -22.66
CA GLU A 230 -6.55 -3.21 -22.91
C GLU A 230 -7.54 -3.94 -23.82
N LEU A 231 -7.08 -4.43 -24.95
CA LEU A 231 -7.84 -5.26 -25.87
C LEU A 231 -7.32 -6.70 -25.79
N SER A 232 -8.15 -7.61 -25.30
CA SER A 232 -7.85 -9.03 -25.23
C SER A 232 -8.55 -9.75 -26.39
N VAL A 233 -7.78 -10.52 -27.19
CA VAL A 233 -8.27 -11.40 -28.25
C VAL A 233 -7.84 -12.82 -27.93
N LEU A 234 -8.70 -13.54 -27.19
CA LEU A 234 -8.39 -14.88 -26.69
C LEU A 234 -8.36 -15.92 -27.82
N PRO A 235 -7.49 -16.92 -27.73
CA PRO A 235 -6.52 -17.16 -26.64
C PRO A 235 -5.13 -16.55 -26.92
N TYR A 236 -4.93 -15.81 -28.01
CA TYR A 236 -3.60 -15.57 -28.55
C TYR A 236 -3.00 -14.19 -28.27
N LEU A 237 -3.81 -13.13 -28.22
CA LEU A 237 -3.29 -11.77 -28.22
C LEU A 237 -3.92 -10.90 -27.14
N MET A 238 -3.09 -10.05 -26.53
CA MET A 238 -3.52 -8.94 -25.67
C MET A 238 -2.67 -7.71 -25.98
N PHE A 239 -3.34 -6.59 -26.23
CA PHE A 239 -2.73 -5.29 -26.46
C PHE A 239 -3.08 -4.38 -25.29
N THR A 240 -2.08 -3.73 -24.72
CA THR A 240 -2.28 -2.79 -23.61
C THR A 240 -1.54 -1.49 -23.89
N ILE A 241 -2.20 -0.37 -23.65
CA ILE A 241 -1.60 0.95 -23.58
C ILE A 241 -2.03 1.62 -22.31
N SER A 242 -1.10 2.23 -21.59
CA SER A 242 -1.39 3.00 -20.39
C SER A 242 -0.48 4.21 -20.30
N ASP A 243 -1.01 5.27 -19.68
CA ASP A 243 -0.25 6.47 -19.35
C ASP A 243 -0.49 6.83 -17.88
N GLN A 244 0.59 7.09 -17.16
CA GLN A 244 0.57 7.65 -15.82
C GLN A 244 1.12 9.07 -15.91
N TYR A 245 0.29 10.03 -15.58
CA TYR A 245 0.56 11.45 -15.74
C TYR A 245 0.59 12.17 -14.40
N ASN A 246 1.66 12.92 -14.15
CA ASN A 246 1.77 13.86 -13.05
C ASN A 246 1.82 15.29 -13.61
N ALA A 247 0.92 16.15 -13.12
CA ALA A 247 0.82 17.53 -13.60
C ALA A 247 1.77 18.50 -12.87
N ASN A 248 2.28 18.13 -11.70
CA ASN A 248 2.90 19.05 -10.76
C ASN A 248 4.20 18.52 -10.15
N VAL A 249 5.05 17.92 -10.97
CA VAL A 249 6.37 17.45 -10.51
C VAL A 249 7.24 18.66 -10.18
N PRO A 250 7.73 18.83 -8.94
CA PRO A 250 8.62 19.91 -8.59
C PRO A 250 10.00 19.73 -9.22
N TYR A 251 10.68 20.83 -9.54
CA TYR A 251 12.09 20.78 -9.84
C TYR A 251 12.91 20.59 -8.56
N TYR A 252 13.98 19.82 -8.65
CA TYR A 252 14.87 19.56 -7.53
C TYR A 252 16.24 20.19 -7.82
N THR A 253 16.87 20.75 -6.78
CA THR A 253 18.27 21.19 -6.78
C THR A 253 19.21 19.97 -6.80
N GLU A 254 20.50 20.18 -7.03
CA GLU A 254 21.54 19.14 -6.95
C GLU A 254 21.55 18.42 -5.59
N ASN A 255 21.14 19.10 -4.53
CA ASN A 255 21.02 18.55 -3.17
C ASN A 255 19.66 17.89 -2.90
N LYS A 256 18.86 17.57 -3.94
CA LYS A 256 17.53 16.95 -3.85
C LYS A 256 16.49 17.75 -3.05
N GLN A 257 16.67 19.05 -2.87
CA GLN A 257 15.67 19.93 -2.30
C GLN A 257 14.78 20.49 -3.40
N VAL A 258 13.50 20.73 -3.10
CA VAL A 258 12.58 21.37 -4.06
C VAL A 258 13.10 22.76 -4.43
N ASP A 259 13.17 23.03 -5.72
CA ASP A 259 13.56 24.34 -6.27
C ASP A 259 12.30 25.15 -6.58
N ASP A 260 11.78 25.82 -5.57
CA ASP A 260 10.57 26.65 -5.67
C ASP A 260 10.69 27.78 -6.71
N SER A 261 11.91 28.14 -7.13
CA SER A 261 12.13 29.19 -8.12
C SER A 261 11.76 28.77 -9.54
N LYS A 262 11.74 27.47 -9.83
CA LYS A 262 11.44 26.90 -11.16
C LYS A 262 9.99 26.46 -11.35
N GLY A 263 9.18 26.49 -10.28
CA GLY A 263 7.80 26.01 -10.33
C GLY A 263 7.70 24.49 -10.50
N THR A 264 6.76 24.02 -11.30
CA THR A 264 6.51 22.57 -11.55
C THR A 264 6.48 22.28 -13.04
N HIS A 265 6.70 21.02 -13.40
CA HIS A 265 6.56 20.53 -14.76
C HIS A 265 5.66 19.28 -14.79
N SER A 266 5.14 18.93 -15.96
CA SER A 266 4.37 17.71 -16.15
C SER A 266 5.28 16.55 -16.58
N GLN A 267 4.91 15.34 -16.18
CA GLN A 267 5.63 14.13 -16.54
C GLN A 267 4.65 13.01 -16.94
N HIS A 268 4.97 12.32 -18.02
CA HIS A 268 4.24 11.18 -18.56
C HIS A 268 5.07 9.90 -18.45
N TYR A 269 4.40 8.81 -18.09
CA TYR A 269 4.97 7.46 -18.10
C TYR A 269 4.11 6.58 -19.01
N LEU A 270 4.38 6.64 -20.31
CA LEU A 270 3.64 5.87 -21.31
C LEU A 270 4.19 4.45 -21.38
N LEU A 271 3.31 3.47 -21.29
CA LEU A 271 3.61 2.06 -21.45
C LEU A 271 2.72 1.44 -22.52
N GLY A 272 3.35 0.79 -23.50
CA GLY A 272 2.66 -0.07 -24.47
C GLY A 272 3.14 -1.50 -24.34
N SER A 273 2.25 -2.47 -24.37
CA SER A 273 2.64 -3.89 -24.40
C SER A 273 1.76 -4.72 -25.32
N VAL A 274 2.38 -5.75 -25.90
CA VAL A 274 1.71 -6.78 -26.68
C VAL A 274 2.11 -8.14 -26.12
N THR A 275 1.12 -8.89 -25.67
CA THR A 275 1.33 -10.27 -25.22
C THR A 275 0.79 -11.22 -26.26
N ALA A 276 1.62 -12.14 -26.72
CA ALA A 276 1.23 -13.21 -27.64
C ALA A 276 1.48 -14.56 -26.99
N THR A 277 0.47 -15.45 -27.06
CA THR A 277 0.58 -16.82 -26.57
C THR A 277 0.53 -17.76 -27.73
N TYR A 278 1.58 -18.56 -27.90
CA TYR A 278 1.66 -19.64 -28.87
C TYR A 278 1.42 -20.98 -28.19
N LYS A 279 0.59 -21.85 -28.81
CA LYS A 279 0.39 -23.25 -28.39
C LYS A 279 1.07 -24.18 -29.37
#